data_5a057e52459a834c7d62469aae96efa5
#
_entry.id   5a057e52459a834c7d62469aae96efa5
#
_cell.length_a   1.000
_cell.length_b   1.000
_cell.length_c   1.000
_cell.angle_alpha   90.00
_cell.angle_beta   90.00
_cell.angle_gamma   90.00
#
_symmetry.space_group_name_H-M   'P 1'
#
loop_
_entity.id
_entity.type
_entity.pdbx_description
1 polymer ?
#
loop_
_entity_poly.entity_id
_entity_poly.type
_entity_poly.pdbx_seq_one_letter_code
_entity_poly.pdbx_strand_id
1 'polypeptide(L)'
;MMKTTNQPGSIPGSCSRLAAIVLLAVLPALMRASSHMDAPLITLDPAANTTDVYAFVSQRDGIKYLTTALAVYPHEEPGVGPNKYNFDDNVRYEIHVATGADLAAGRASYTYQFNFSTAYKTEGTILQSYLGVIQEVGDSAQNLTQSYSVKRIDHRTRQTTVLGTGLVPPNNQGVATPAYNVDNNGDLQARDGVATEAALDHYTAQTIYSLQGHRVFAGQREDGFYGDINAIFDLLKLRVLSPTPAFAASHFDSQAGFNVHTIVLEIPLSAIGGDQQIAGVYATTSRQRVNVMPNNRAPVTNGDFVQVGRQGNPLFCEALVAIKDKDLYNRSAPTTDAKLFAQYASSPELGALINALIFNGGGGFPTTNRTDLVGIFIPDLIKVDLSTAAARLAGGGAAHPTTPDDAGYHRLGIFGGDVLTSSVQAGFGGGTVPGGWPNGRRFGDDVIDIAVTAIVNDLRPGSFSLTFVADGIDSVSKNDAVYNKVFPYAGTPFNGRNHTHQ
;
A
#
# COMPACT_ATOMS: atom_id res chain seq x y z
N MET A 1 -12.86 -42.28 -77.39
CA MET A 1 -12.62 -43.73 -77.34
C MET A 1 -12.34 -44.07 -75.88
N MET A 2 -13.15 -44.97 -75.31
CA MET A 2 -12.97 -45.83 -74.09
C MET A 2 -12.65 -45.15 -72.78
N LYS A 3 -13.61 -45.02 -71.84
CA LYS A 3 -14.06 -46.05 -70.84
C LYS A 3 -12.93 -46.67 -70.08
N THR A 4 -12.91 -46.57 -68.72
CA THR A 4 -13.64 -47.28 -67.68
C THR A 4 -13.32 -46.71 -66.31
N THR A 5 -14.26 -46.34 -65.48
CA THR A 5 -14.84 -46.94 -64.27
C THR A 5 -13.87 -47.63 -63.33
N ASN A 6 -13.81 -47.15 -62.05
CA ASN A 6 -14.34 -47.87 -60.93
C ASN A 6 -14.21 -47.09 -59.60
N GLN A 7 -15.31 -47.03 -58.86
CA GLN A 7 -15.43 -46.78 -57.41
C GLN A 7 -15.31 -48.14 -56.67
N PRO A 8 -15.47 -48.22 -55.34
CA PRO A 8 -15.09 -47.38 -54.18
C PRO A 8 -14.38 -48.21 -53.06
N GLY A 9 -13.82 -47.55 -52.10
CA GLY A 9 -13.33 -48.21 -50.89
C GLY A 9 -13.54 -47.31 -49.66
N SER A 10 -14.59 -47.59 -48.93
CA SER A 10 -14.90 -47.02 -47.63
C SER A 10 -13.99 -47.60 -46.54
N ILE A 11 -13.39 -46.76 -45.68
CA ILE A 11 -12.91 -47.14 -44.36
C ILE A 11 -13.40 -46.07 -43.35
N PRO A 12 -13.94 -46.51 -42.19
CA PRO A 12 -14.63 -45.64 -41.25
C PRO A 12 -13.71 -45.16 -40.12
N GLY A 13 -14.01 -43.99 -39.60
CA GLY A 13 -13.95 -43.70 -38.17
C GLY A 13 -12.59 -43.49 -37.51
N SER A 14 -12.26 -42.22 -37.28
CA SER A 14 -11.72 -41.76 -35.96
C SER A 14 -11.70 -40.21 -35.93
N CYS A 15 -12.86 -39.63 -35.81
CA CYS A 15 -13.02 -38.22 -35.43
C CYS A 15 -13.55 -38.15 -34.02
N SER A 16 -12.65 -38.27 -33.00
CA SER A 16 -13.05 -37.98 -31.63
C SER A 16 -11.86 -37.96 -30.66
N ARG A 17 -10.74 -37.33 -31.01
CA ARG A 17 -9.64 -37.00 -30.03
C ARG A 17 -8.90 -35.71 -30.33
N LEU A 18 -9.40 -34.79 -31.12
CA LEU A 18 -8.76 -33.50 -31.41
C LEU A 18 -9.50 -32.28 -30.85
N ALA A 19 -10.58 -32.47 -30.12
CA ALA A 19 -11.35 -31.36 -29.55
C ALA A 19 -10.97 -30.97 -28.09
N ALA A 20 -10.02 -31.68 -27.48
CA ALA A 20 -9.65 -31.44 -26.10
C ALA A 20 -8.30 -30.70 -25.91
N ILE A 21 -7.59 -30.38 -26.98
CA ILE A 21 -6.24 -29.72 -26.89
C ILE A 21 -6.27 -28.27 -27.34
N VAL A 22 -7.36 -27.77 -27.90
CA VAL A 22 -7.43 -26.36 -28.42
C VAL A 22 -7.99 -25.38 -27.37
N LEU A 23 -8.42 -25.82 -26.20
CA LEU A 23 -8.99 -24.93 -25.17
C LEU A 23 -8.01 -24.53 -24.06
N LEU A 24 -6.74 -24.94 -24.14
CA LEU A 24 -5.71 -24.58 -23.15
C LEU A 24 -4.64 -23.60 -23.70
N ALA A 25 -4.81 -23.06 -24.89
CA ALA A 25 -3.82 -22.21 -25.55
C ALA A 25 -4.21 -20.73 -25.69
N VAL A 26 -5.22 -20.25 -24.96
CA VAL A 26 -5.61 -18.83 -24.97
C VAL A 26 -5.78 -18.33 -23.54
N LEU A 27 -4.68 -18.28 -22.79
CA LEU A 27 -4.55 -17.42 -21.62
C LEU A 27 -3.08 -17.06 -21.37
N PRO A 28 -2.54 -16.06 -22.05
CA PRO A 28 -1.58 -15.20 -21.41
C PRO A 28 -2.33 -13.95 -20.94
N ALA A 29 -3.16 -14.08 -19.90
CA ALA A 29 -3.50 -12.90 -19.12
C ALA A 29 -2.26 -12.53 -18.32
N LEU A 30 -1.57 -11.50 -18.77
CA LEU A 30 -0.54 -10.79 -18.06
C LEU A 30 -1.10 -10.33 -16.72
N MET A 31 -0.94 -11.13 -15.68
CA MET A 31 -1.12 -10.67 -14.31
C MET A 31 0.18 -9.99 -13.90
N ARG A 32 0.14 -8.68 -13.71
CA ARG A 32 1.19 -7.89 -13.06
C ARG A 32 0.70 -7.50 -11.68
N ALA A 33 1.59 -7.60 -10.73
CA ALA A 33 1.32 -7.61 -9.31
C ALA A 33 1.52 -6.30 -8.60
N SER A 34 0.87 -6.22 -7.46
CA SER A 34 1.03 -5.28 -6.34
C SER A 34 0.36 -3.92 -6.56
N SER A 35 -0.24 -3.35 -5.50
CA SER A 35 -0.77 -1.97 -5.50
C SER A 35 0.20 -0.98 -6.14
N HIS A 36 1.44 -1.36 -6.23
CA HIS A 36 2.53 -0.66 -6.87
C HIS A 36 2.42 -0.54 -8.40
N MET A 37 1.68 -1.40 -9.08
CA MET A 37 1.46 -1.35 -10.54
C MET A 37 0.17 -2.10 -10.93
N ASP A 38 -0.86 -1.98 -10.13
CA ASP A 38 -2.01 -2.89 -10.12
C ASP A 38 -3.02 -2.66 -11.25
N ALA A 39 -3.03 -1.50 -11.88
CA ALA A 39 -4.00 -1.18 -12.94
C ALA A 39 -3.33 -0.53 -14.15
N PRO A 40 -3.79 -0.83 -15.37
CA PRO A 40 -3.11 -0.42 -16.61
C PRO A 40 -2.89 1.08 -16.76
N LEU A 41 -3.87 1.91 -16.42
CA LEU A 41 -3.76 3.36 -16.62
C LEU A 41 -2.94 4.03 -15.52
N ILE A 42 -3.16 3.68 -14.26
CA ILE A 42 -2.44 4.34 -13.16
C ILE A 42 -0.95 3.98 -13.14
N THR A 43 -0.57 2.81 -13.62
CA THR A 43 0.83 2.40 -13.80
C THR A 43 1.61 3.37 -14.69
N LEU A 44 0.94 4.06 -15.61
CA LEU A 44 1.56 5.07 -16.50
C LEU A 44 1.70 6.43 -15.83
N ASP A 45 1.23 6.60 -14.61
CA ASP A 45 1.23 7.84 -13.84
C ASP A 45 1.77 7.63 -12.42
N PRO A 46 3.08 7.35 -12.27
CA PRO A 46 3.66 6.94 -10.99
C PRO A 46 3.48 7.98 -9.87
N ALA A 47 3.42 9.27 -10.18
CA ALA A 47 3.21 10.32 -9.19
C ALA A 47 1.81 10.31 -8.57
N ALA A 48 0.83 9.75 -9.26
CA ALA A 48 -0.53 9.57 -8.79
C ALA A 48 -0.85 8.12 -8.41
N ASN A 49 0.06 7.18 -8.69
CA ASN A 49 -0.11 5.78 -8.36
C ASN A 49 0.16 5.55 -6.89
N THR A 50 -0.87 5.10 -6.17
CA THR A 50 -0.76 4.75 -4.75
C THR A 50 -0.06 3.40 -4.59
N THR A 51 0.86 3.31 -3.63
CA THR A 51 1.51 2.06 -3.25
C THR A 51 0.81 1.45 -2.06
N ASP A 52 0.64 2.24 -1.00
CA ASP A 52 0.12 1.77 0.26
C ASP A 52 -0.75 2.80 0.97
N VAL A 53 -1.75 2.28 1.69
CA VAL A 53 -2.51 3.01 2.70
C VAL A 53 -2.37 2.28 4.02
N TYR A 54 -2.03 3.02 5.08
CA TYR A 54 -1.96 2.52 6.45
C TYR A 54 -2.97 3.26 7.32
N ALA A 55 -3.50 2.59 8.33
CA ALA A 55 -4.42 3.18 9.29
C ALA A 55 -4.41 2.39 10.60
N PHE A 56 -4.11 3.02 11.72
CA PHE A 56 -4.10 2.36 13.03
C PHE A 56 -4.28 3.37 14.17
N VAL A 57 -4.64 2.88 15.35
CA VAL A 57 -4.69 3.72 16.56
C VAL A 57 -3.27 3.91 17.07
N SER A 58 -2.85 5.15 17.24
CA SER A 58 -1.62 5.52 17.93
C SER A 58 -1.92 6.31 19.21
N GLN A 59 -0.91 6.47 20.07
CA GLN A 59 -1.05 7.24 21.30
C GLN A 59 0.23 8.05 21.56
N ARG A 60 0.04 9.32 21.93
CA ARG A 60 1.12 10.20 22.34
C ARG A 60 0.63 11.09 23.49
N ASP A 61 1.43 11.22 24.54
CA ASP A 61 1.11 12.03 25.74
C ASP A 61 -0.28 11.71 26.34
N GLY A 62 -0.68 10.43 26.31
CA GLY A 62 -1.98 9.97 26.79
C GLY A 62 -3.17 10.23 25.85
N ILE A 63 -2.96 10.91 24.73
CA ILE A 63 -3.99 11.21 23.73
C ILE A 63 -3.93 10.17 22.62
N LYS A 64 -5.09 9.59 22.25
CA LYS A 64 -5.24 8.69 21.12
C LYS A 64 -5.44 9.44 19.81
N TYR A 65 -4.87 8.88 18.75
CA TYR A 65 -4.98 9.37 17.38
C TYR A 65 -5.38 8.23 16.44
N LEU A 66 -6.07 8.57 15.37
CA LEU A 66 -6.08 7.75 14.17
C LEU A 66 -4.90 8.18 13.31
N THR A 67 -3.88 7.33 13.26
CA THR A 67 -2.74 7.52 12.37
C THR A 67 -3.07 6.93 11.01
N THR A 68 -2.84 7.70 9.96
CA THR A 68 -3.04 7.29 8.56
C THR A 68 -1.79 7.61 7.75
N ALA A 69 -1.50 6.78 6.75
CA ALA A 69 -0.48 7.11 5.76
C ALA A 69 -0.95 6.78 4.35
N LEU A 70 -0.50 7.57 3.39
CA LEU A 70 -0.65 7.36 1.95
C LEU A 70 0.74 7.42 1.32
N ALA A 71 1.14 6.35 0.65
CA ALA A 71 2.36 6.31 -0.13
C ALA A 71 2.08 6.27 -1.63
N VAL A 72 2.95 6.87 -2.42
CA VAL A 72 2.88 6.97 -3.89
C VAL A 72 4.27 6.78 -4.49
N TYR A 73 4.39 6.69 -5.80
CA TYR A 73 5.61 6.39 -6.56
C TYR A 73 6.09 4.96 -6.35
N PRO A 74 5.41 3.96 -6.93
CA PRO A 74 5.88 2.57 -6.90
C PRO A 74 7.30 2.42 -7.43
N HIS A 75 8.14 1.67 -6.73
CA HIS A 75 9.51 1.37 -7.12
C HIS A 75 10.36 2.61 -7.39
N GLU A 76 10.30 3.57 -6.47
CA GLU A 76 11.15 4.76 -6.54
C GLU A 76 12.61 4.38 -6.33
N GLU A 77 13.38 4.37 -7.43
CA GLU A 77 14.79 3.99 -7.48
C GLU A 77 15.67 5.04 -6.76
N PRO A 78 16.35 4.70 -5.66
CA PRO A 78 17.20 5.66 -4.95
C PRO A 78 18.37 6.18 -5.79
N GLY A 79 18.94 5.32 -6.65
CA GLY A 79 20.10 5.60 -7.49
C GLY A 79 19.79 6.31 -8.81
N VAL A 80 18.61 6.91 -8.95
CA VAL A 80 18.19 7.57 -10.18
C VAL A 80 19.06 8.79 -10.54
N GLY A 81 19.06 9.16 -11.82
CA GLY A 81 19.89 10.20 -12.43
C GLY A 81 19.73 11.62 -11.88
N PRO A 82 19.98 12.67 -12.68
CA PRO A 82 20.00 14.05 -12.18
C PRO A 82 18.64 14.51 -11.64
N ASN A 83 17.55 14.02 -12.22
CA ASN A 83 16.20 14.30 -11.72
C ASN A 83 15.80 13.29 -10.64
N LYS A 84 15.16 13.78 -9.61
CA LYS A 84 14.69 13.01 -8.46
C LYS A 84 13.17 13.02 -8.38
N TYR A 85 12.61 12.01 -7.70
CA TYR A 85 11.20 11.96 -7.40
C TYR A 85 10.80 13.07 -6.42
N ASN A 86 9.60 13.59 -6.55
CA ASN A 86 8.96 14.53 -5.63
C ASN A 86 7.45 14.45 -5.84
N PHE A 87 6.64 14.85 -4.87
CA PHE A 87 5.19 14.95 -5.09
C PHE A 87 4.90 15.86 -6.28
N ASP A 88 3.94 15.47 -7.13
CA ASP A 88 3.58 16.27 -8.32
C ASP A 88 2.64 17.42 -7.91
N ASP A 89 3.01 18.66 -8.21
CA ASP A 89 2.22 19.86 -7.94
C ASP A 89 0.85 19.84 -8.65
N ASN A 90 0.68 19.01 -9.67
CA ASN A 90 -0.56 18.84 -10.44
C ASN A 90 -1.38 17.62 -10.01
N VAL A 91 -0.97 16.93 -8.94
CA VAL A 91 -1.74 15.88 -8.30
C VAL A 91 -2.32 16.39 -6.98
N ARG A 92 -3.56 16.07 -6.75
CA ARG A 92 -4.22 16.24 -5.46
C ARG A 92 -4.21 14.89 -4.75
N TYR A 93 -3.61 14.85 -3.56
CA TYR A 93 -3.54 13.68 -2.71
C TYR A 93 -4.56 13.84 -1.59
N GLU A 94 -5.38 12.82 -1.36
CA GLU A 94 -6.47 12.91 -0.39
C GLU A 94 -6.53 11.65 0.47
N ILE A 95 -6.62 11.84 1.79
CA ILE A 95 -6.92 10.79 2.77
C ILE A 95 -8.34 11.02 3.27
N HIS A 96 -9.15 9.98 3.17
CA HIS A 96 -10.57 10.02 3.51
C HIS A 96 -10.86 9.18 4.75
N VAL A 97 -11.68 9.71 5.64
CA VAL A 97 -12.13 9.02 6.86
C VAL A 97 -13.65 8.95 6.86
N ALA A 98 -14.18 7.74 6.95
CA ALA A 98 -15.61 7.44 7.08
C ALA A 98 -15.92 7.02 8.50
N THR A 99 -16.97 7.58 9.13
CA THR A 99 -17.40 7.24 10.48
C THR A 99 -18.91 7.09 10.58
N GLY A 100 -19.41 6.30 11.54
CA GLY A 100 -20.83 6.11 11.76
C GLY A 100 -21.55 5.54 10.52
N ALA A 101 -22.67 6.12 10.13
CA ALA A 101 -23.46 5.66 8.98
C ALA A 101 -22.72 5.81 7.63
N ASP A 102 -21.74 6.70 7.54
CA ASP A 102 -20.97 6.89 6.33
C ASP A 102 -20.01 5.72 6.06
N LEU A 103 -19.53 5.05 7.11
CA LEU A 103 -18.68 3.86 7.01
C LEU A 103 -19.35 2.76 6.18
N ALA A 104 -20.55 2.36 6.56
CA ALA A 104 -21.29 1.29 5.85
C ALA A 104 -21.67 1.70 4.41
N ALA A 105 -21.84 3.00 4.19
CA ALA A 105 -22.16 3.54 2.87
C ALA A 105 -20.94 3.81 1.97
N GLY A 106 -19.72 3.61 2.47
CA GLY A 106 -18.49 3.93 1.75
C GLY A 106 -18.30 5.42 1.47
N ARG A 107 -18.92 6.32 2.26
CA ARG A 107 -18.80 7.76 2.09
C ARG A 107 -17.76 8.35 3.02
N ALA A 108 -16.95 9.28 2.54
CA ALA A 108 -16.09 10.06 3.40
C ALA A 108 -16.93 10.97 4.30
N SER A 109 -16.74 10.91 5.62
CA SER A 109 -17.21 11.91 6.58
C SER A 109 -16.26 13.10 6.59
N TYR A 110 -14.98 12.83 6.45
CA TYR A 110 -13.89 13.81 6.40
C TYR A 110 -12.92 13.48 5.28
N THR A 111 -12.38 14.54 4.65
CA THR A 111 -11.28 14.44 3.68
C THR A 111 -10.15 15.36 4.11
N TYR A 112 -8.94 14.84 4.14
CA TYR A 112 -7.71 15.59 4.32
C TYR A 112 -7.02 15.71 2.96
N GLN A 113 -6.97 16.93 2.43
CA GLN A 113 -6.49 17.24 1.10
C GLN A 113 -5.12 17.89 1.16
N PHE A 114 -4.18 17.33 0.41
CA PHE A 114 -2.81 17.80 0.28
C PHE A 114 -2.57 18.32 -1.13
N ASN A 115 -1.98 19.50 -1.23
CA ASN A 115 -1.51 20.08 -2.49
C ASN A 115 -0.07 20.54 -2.29
N PHE A 116 0.77 20.21 -3.23
CA PHE A 116 2.21 20.49 -3.19
C PHE A 116 2.58 21.65 -4.10
N SER A 117 3.73 22.27 -3.81
CA SER A 117 4.33 23.33 -4.63
C SER A 117 5.84 23.22 -4.57
N THR A 118 6.45 23.05 -5.74
CA THR A 118 7.89 22.87 -5.93
C THR A 118 8.54 24.17 -6.36
N ALA A 119 9.71 24.48 -5.81
CA ALA A 119 10.54 25.61 -6.18
C ALA A 119 12.01 25.23 -6.26
N TYR A 120 12.73 25.86 -7.18
CA TYR A 120 14.18 25.76 -7.31
C TYR A 120 14.84 27.09 -6.92
N LYS A 121 15.95 27.05 -6.17
CA LYS A 121 16.76 28.24 -5.91
C LYS A 121 17.48 28.71 -7.16
N THR A 122 17.90 27.76 -7.99
CA THR A 122 18.47 28.02 -9.32
C THR A 122 18.14 26.89 -10.28
N GLU A 123 17.78 27.27 -11.50
CA GLU A 123 17.58 26.35 -12.63
C GLU A 123 18.83 26.30 -13.56
N GLY A 124 19.83 27.14 -13.29
CA GLY A 124 21.05 27.23 -14.07
C GLY A 124 22.13 26.20 -13.73
N THR A 125 21.73 25.03 -13.25
CA THR A 125 22.62 23.93 -12.81
C THR A 125 22.11 22.59 -13.28
N ILE A 126 23.00 21.60 -13.34
CA ILE A 126 22.61 20.17 -13.51
C ILE A 126 22.18 19.53 -12.17
N LEU A 127 22.36 20.22 -11.05
CA LEU A 127 22.10 19.70 -9.71
C LEU A 127 20.67 20.03 -9.30
N GLN A 128 19.75 19.08 -9.46
CA GLN A 128 18.35 19.31 -9.17
C GLN A 128 18.13 19.55 -7.68
N SER A 129 18.53 18.63 -6.81
CA SER A 129 18.08 18.60 -5.42
C SER A 129 18.99 19.41 -4.49
N TYR A 130 20.28 19.59 -4.82
CA TYR A 130 21.28 20.15 -3.91
C TYR A 130 22.32 21.02 -4.63
N LEU A 131 22.85 22.02 -3.95
CA LEU A 131 23.98 22.86 -4.39
C LEU A 131 25.23 22.63 -3.53
N GLY A 132 25.11 21.80 -2.51
CA GLY A 132 26.13 21.45 -1.54
C GLY A 132 25.56 20.48 -0.50
N VAL A 133 26.28 20.30 0.61
CA VAL A 133 25.78 19.48 1.73
C VAL A 133 24.68 20.25 2.46
N ILE A 134 23.50 19.67 2.52
CA ILE A 134 22.33 20.24 3.20
C ILE A 134 22.49 20.02 4.72
N GLN A 135 22.48 21.12 5.47
CA GLN A 135 22.54 21.06 6.93
C GLN A 135 21.14 21.12 7.55
N GLU A 136 20.28 21.98 7.03
CA GLU A 136 18.93 22.25 7.49
C GLU A 136 17.96 22.16 6.33
N VAL A 137 16.72 21.73 6.56
CA VAL A 137 15.68 21.72 5.55
C VAL A 137 15.41 23.16 5.07
N GLY A 138 15.54 23.39 3.76
CA GLY A 138 15.36 24.69 3.16
C GLY A 138 16.59 25.60 3.18
N ASP A 139 17.74 25.15 3.66
CA ASP A 139 18.98 25.94 3.65
C ASP A 139 19.47 26.26 2.22
N SER A 140 20.53 27.06 2.09
CA SER A 140 21.02 27.50 0.78
C SER A 140 21.55 26.38 -0.09
N ALA A 141 21.95 25.23 0.49
CA ALA A 141 22.44 24.07 -0.23
C ALA A 141 21.32 23.21 -0.81
N GLN A 142 20.10 23.29 -0.30
CA GLN A 142 18.94 22.58 -0.85
C GLN A 142 18.37 23.36 -2.05
N ASN A 143 18.63 22.90 -3.27
CA ASN A 143 18.16 23.57 -4.50
C ASN A 143 16.66 23.36 -4.73
N LEU A 144 16.20 22.11 -4.75
CA LEU A 144 14.77 21.78 -4.81
C LEU A 144 14.19 21.88 -3.42
N THR A 145 13.20 22.75 -3.24
CA THR A 145 12.37 22.83 -2.04
C THR A 145 10.94 22.56 -2.42
N GLN A 146 10.25 21.74 -1.63
CA GLN A 146 8.83 21.50 -1.82
C GLN A 146 8.07 21.81 -0.54
N SER A 147 6.94 22.47 -0.69
CA SER A 147 6.01 22.76 0.39
C SER A 147 4.66 22.14 0.12
N TYR A 148 3.87 21.95 1.15
CA TYR A 148 2.49 21.49 1.00
C TYR A 148 1.53 22.31 1.85
N SER A 149 0.26 22.32 1.44
CA SER A 149 -0.86 22.81 2.22
C SER A 149 -1.83 21.69 2.55
N VAL A 150 -2.40 21.72 3.76
CA VAL A 150 -3.38 20.72 4.23
C VAL A 150 -4.71 21.40 4.50
N LYS A 151 -5.78 20.84 3.94
CA LYS A 151 -7.16 21.25 4.22
C LYS A 151 -7.93 20.04 4.75
N ARG A 152 -8.75 20.28 5.78
CA ARG A 152 -9.76 19.32 6.25
C ARG A 152 -11.13 19.75 5.73
N ILE A 153 -11.81 18.84 5.06
CA ILE A 153 -13.17 19.01 4.55
C ILE A 153 -14.08 18.13 5.42
N ASP A 154 -15.04 18.73 6.11
CA ASP A 154 -16.12 18.02 6.81
C ASP A 154 -17.33 17.94 5.88
N HIS A 155 -17.61 16.74 5.35
CA HIS A 155 -18.68 16.56 4.38
C HIS A 155 -20.08 16.64 4.97
N ARG A 156 -20.23 16.46 6.30
CA ARG A 156 -21.51 16.53 6.99
C ARG A 156 -21.94 17.97 7.20
N THR A 157 -20.98 18.84 7.53
CA THR A 157 -21.22 20.27 7.74
C THR A 157 -20.92 21.11 6.49
N ARG A 158 -20.25 20.52 5.48
CA ARG A 158 -19.74 21.18 4.27
C ARG A 158 -18.71 22.28 4.57
N GLN A 159 -18.02 22.17 5.69
CA GLN A 159 -17.00 23.12 6.09
C GLN A 159 -15.63 22.68 5.60
N THR A 160 -14.86 23.64 5.12
CA THR A 160 -13.45 23.45 4.78
C THR A 160 -12.60 24.29 5.72
N THR A 161 -11.65 23.64 6.39
CA THR A 161 -10.69 24.28 7.29
C THR A 161 -9.29 24.10 6.73
N VAL A 162 -8.54 25.19 6.56
CA VAL A 162 -7.12 25.12 6.26
C VAL A 162 -6.40 24.80 7.56
N LEU A 163 -5.76 23.63 7.64
CA LEU A 163 -5.02 23.22 8.84
C LEU A 163 -3.67 23.96 8.92
N GLY A 164 -2.98 24.12 7.80
CA GLY A 164 -1.68 24.80 7.72
C GLY A 164 -0.85 24.35 6.52
N THR A 165 0.44 24.62 6.60
CA THR A 165 1.44 24.29 5.59
C THR A 165 2.65 23.61 6.23
N GLY A 166 3.43 22.88 5.44
CA GLY A 166 4.68 22.28 5.86
C GLY A 166 5.69 22.23 4.71
N LEU A 167 6.94 21.92 5.03
CA LEU A 167 7.98 21.64 4.06
C LEU A 167 8.18 20.12 3.94
N VAL A 168 8.59 19.69 2.76
CA VAL A 168 9.05 18.33 2.50
C VAL A 168 10.55 18.27 2.76
N PRO A 169 11.08 17.27 3.48
CA PRO A 169 12.51 17.11 3.66
C PRO A 169 13.19 16.79 2.31
N PRO A 170 14.51 17.01 2.17
CA PRO A 170 15.22 16.58 0.97
C PRO A 170 15.18 15.05 0.83
N ASN A 171 15.17 14.55 -0.40
CA ASN A 171 15.36 13.12 -0.64
C ASN A 171 16.77 12.68 -0.22
N ASN A 172 16.95 11.41 0.14
CA ASN A 172 18.25 10.89 0.50
C ASN A 172 19.16 10.79 -0.74
N GLN A 173 20.16 11.69 -0.79
CA GLN A 173 21.16 11.76 -1.86
C GLN A 173 22.49 11.09 -1.48
N GLY A 174 22.63 10.65 -0.23
CA GLY A 174 23.91 10.22 0.34
C GLY A 174 24.76 11.40 0.84
N VAL A 175 25.82 11.77 0.14
CA VAL A 175 26.75 12.85 0.55
C VAL A 175 26.07 14.19 0.80
N ALA A 176 25.13 14.56 -0.05
CA ALA A 176 24.44 15.85 0.08
C ALA A 176 23.44 15.88 1.25
N THR A 177 23.04 14.74 1.77
CA THR A 177 22.04 14.60 2.85
C THR A 177 22.54 13.65 3.96
N PRO A 178 23.62 14.00 4.64
CA PRO A 178 24.31 13.08 5.55
C PRO A 178 23.48 12.63 6.76
N ALA A 179 22.50 13.43 7.19
CA ALA A 179 21.73 13.11 8.39
C ALA A 179 20.87 11.83 8.27
N TYR A 180 20.52 11.41 7.07
CA TYR A 180 19.81 10.15 6.84
C TYR A 180 20.68 8.89 6.98
N ASN A 181 22.01 9.02 6.89
CA ASN A 181 22.91 7.89 6.73
C ASN A 181 23.73 7.64 8.01
N VAL A 182 24.21 6.41 8.19
CA VAL A 182 25.05 6.03 9.34
C VAL A 182 26.36 6.81 9.32
N ASP A 183 26.89 7.07 8.13
CA ASP A 183 28.05 7.94 7.92
C ASP A 183 27.67 9.25 7.21
N ASN A 184 28.60 10.22 7.20
CA ASN A 184 28.33 11.53 6.61
C ASN A 184 28.51 11.59 5.07
N ASN A 185 28.95 10.51 4.44
CA ASN A 185 29.17 10.44 2.98
C ASN A 185 28.14 9.56 2.27
N GLY A 186 27.27 8.89 3.01
CA GLY A 186 26.29 7.97 2.42
C GLY A 186 26.90 6.71 1.79
N ASP A 187 28.12 6.35 2.17
CA ASP A 187 28.76 5.12 1.71
C ASP A 187 28.28 3.89 2.49
N LEU A 188 27.72 4.13 3.69
CA LEU A 188 27.03 3.15 4.50
C LEU A 188 25.50 3.32 4.34
N GLN A 189 24.75 2.34 4.86
CA GLN A 189 23.30 2.30 4.77
C GLN A 189 22.61 3.51 5.41
N ALA A 190 21.35 3.71 5.06
CA ALA A 190 20.47 4.62 5.78
C ALA A 190 20.34 4.19 7.26
N ARG A 191 20.05 5.14 8.13
CA ARG A 191 19.85 4.88 9.56
C ARG A 191 18.62 4.00 9.77
N ASP A 192 18.74 3.07 10.69
CA ASP A 192 17.60 2.30 11.17
C ASP A 192 16.52 3.22 11.77
N GLY A 193 15.29 2.77 11.72
CA GLY A 193 14.19 3.39 12.43
C GLY A 193 14.42 3.39 13.95
N VAL A 194 13.79 4.33 14.64
CA VAL A 194 14.06 4.64 16.05
C VAL A 194 12.80 4.47 16.92
N ALA A 195 13.04 4.32 18.24
CA ALA A 195 11.95 4.15 19.21
C ALA A 195 11.53 5.46 19.91
N THR A 196 12.25 6.56 19.72
CA THR A 196 11.96 7.86 20.36
C THR A 196 12.10 9.01 19.36
N GLU A 197 11.28 10.06 19.53
CA GLU A 197 11.33 11.24 18.65
C GLU A 197 12.69 11.96 18.70
N ALA A 198 13.35 11.94 19.85
CA ALA A 198 14.66 12.57 20.02
C ALA A 198 15.78 11.87 19.22
N ALA A 199 15.56 10.64 18.78
CA ALA A 199 16.53 9.87 18.00
C ALA A 199 16.26 9.92 16.48
N LEU A 200 15.17 10.58 16.04
CA LEU A 200 14.89 10.76 14.61
C LEU A 200 16.05 11.46 13.90
N ASP A 201 16.26 11.12 12.65
CA ASP A 201 17.17 11.88 11.81
C ASP A 201 16.75 13.35 11.72
N HIS A 202 17.74 14.20 11.52
CA HIS A 202 17.56 15.64 11.61
C HIS A 202 16.53 16.19 10.62
N TYR A 203 16.51 15.70 9.38
CA TYR A 203 15.57 16.20 8.36
C TYR A 203 14.13 15.76 8.65
N THR A 204 13.94 14.53 9.08
CA THR A 204 12.63 14.03 9.51
C THR A 204 12.11 14.83 10.70
N ALA A 205 12.95 15.04 11.73
CA ALA A 205 12.55 15.80 12.92
C ALA A 205 12.12 17.24 12.59
N GLN A 206 12.79 17.89 11.64
CA GLN A 206 12.46 19.26 11.22
C GLN A 206 11.18 19.40 10.43
N THR A 207 10.69 18.31 9.82
CA THR A 207 9.54 18.35 8.92
C THR A 207 8.28 17.70 9.48
N ILE A 208 8.26 17.43 10.77
CA ILE A 208 7.06 17.07 11.52
C ILE A 208 6.34 18.32 11.99
N TYR A 209 5.19 18.60 11.45
CA TYR A 209 4.42 19.81 11.77
C TYR A 209 3.20 19.49 12.63
N SER A 210 2.95 20.33 13.64
CA SER A 210 1.71 20.32 14.42
C SER A 210 0.75 21.37 13.85
N LEU A 211 -0.31 20.91 13.19
CA LEU A 211 -1.28 21.73 12.46
C LEU A 211 -2.67 21.57 13.09
N GLN A 212 -3.08 22.52 13.93
CA GLN A 212 -4.40 22.52 14.61
C GLN A 212 -4.70 21.17 15.34
N GLY A 213 -3.72 20.66 16.08
CA GLY A 213 -3.86 19.40 16.84
C GLY A 213 -3.56 18.12 16.05
N HIS A 214 -3.42 18.22 14.72
CA HIS A 214 -2.93 17.12 13.87
C HIS A 214 -1.42 17.15 13.78
N ARG A 215 -0.78 15.99 13.64
CA ARG A 215 0.63 15.93 13.21
C ARG A 215 0.70 15.51 11.75
N VAL A 216 1.57 16.13 11.01
CA VAL A 216 1.71 15.93 9.57
C VAL A 216 3.18 15.81 9.20
N PHE A 217 3.46 14.84 8.36
CA PHE A 217 4.73 14.66 7.66
C PHE A 217 4.43 14.33 6.20
N ALA A 218 5.25 14.81 5.28
CA ALA A 218 5.24 14.37 3.88
C ALA A 218 6.68 14.36 3.37
N GLY A 219 7.13 13.24 2.78
CA GLY A 219 8.48 13.11 2.26
C GLY A 219 8.81 11.72 1.77
N GLN A 220 10.00 11.56 1.22
CA GLN A 220 10.53 10.27 0.83
C GLN A 220 10.71 9.36 2.05
N ARG A 221 10.28 8.11 1.94
CA ARG A 221 10.50 7.03 2.91
C ARG A 221 10.90 5.76 2.16
N GLU A 222 11.45 4.78 2.87
CA GLU A 222 11.56 3.43 2.33
C GLU A 222 10.16 2.86 2.04
N ASP A 223 10.06 1.85 1.20
CA ASP A 223 8.80 1.19 0.91
C ASP A 223 8.43 0.22 2.03
N GLY A 224 7.47 0.60 2.85
CA GLY A 224 7.09 -0.16 4.05
C GLY A 224 6.27 -1.43 3.78
N PHE A 225 6.01 -1.79 2.54
CA PHE A 225 5.43 -3.07 2.14
C PHE A 225 6.54 -4.03 1.73
N TYR A 226 6.36 -5.31 1.97
CA TYR A 226 7.32 -6.36 1.63
C TYR A 226 6.61 -7.62 1.14
N GLY A 227 7.27 -8.37 0.24
CA GLY A 227 6.76 -9.62 -0.27
C GLY A 227 7.36 -10.06 -1.60
N ASP A 228 7.33 -11.36 -1.89
CA ASP A 228 7.74 -11.92 -3.19
C ASP A 228 6.58 -11.84 -4.21
N ILE A 229 6.35 -10.65 -4.68
CA ILE A 229 5.23 -10.34 -5.57
C ILE A 229 5.35 -11.09 -6.90
N ASN A 230 6.57 -11.16 -7.45
CA ASN A 230 6.79 -11.83 -8.71
C ASN A 230 6.37 -13.31 -8.65
N ALA A 231 6.72 -14.04 -7.60
CA ALA A 231 6.37 -15.45 -7.46
C ALA A 231 4.84 -15.68 -7.35
N ILE A 232 4.12 -14.74 -6.72
CA ILE A 232 2.66 -14.80 -6.63
C ILE A 232 2.03 -14.69 -8.01
N PHE A 233 2.51 -13.76 -8.85
CA PHE A 233 1.92 -13.48 -10.15
C PHE A 233 2.57 -14.21 -11.32
N ASP A 234 3.63 -14.98 -11.07
CA ASP A 234 4.18 -15.96 -12.00
C ASP A 234 3.54 -17.35 -11.76
N LEU A 235 2.24 -17.45 -12.09
CA LEU A 235 1.44 -18.68 -11.98
C LEU A 235 1.38 -19.27 -10.56
N LEU A 236 1.47 -18.47 -9.51
CA LEU A 236 1.55 -18.91 -8.11
C LEU A 236 2.70 -19.91 -7.87
N LYS A 237 3.83 -19.73 -8.57
CA LYS A 237 5.04 -20.54 -8.40
C LYS A 237 5.86 -20.03 -7.23
N LEU A 238 5.26 -20.12 -6.04
CA LEU A 238 5.86 -19.68 -4.80
C LEU A 238 7.21 -20.35 -4.56
N ARG A 239 8.22 -19.58 -4.13
CA ARG A 239 9.60 -20.09 -3.90
C ARG A 239 9.62 -21.26 -2.93
N VAL A 240 8.91 -21.16 -1.82
CA VAL A 240 8.80 -22.19 -0.79
C VAL A 240 8.30 -23.54 -1.32
N LEU A 241 7.61 -23.56 -2.45
CA LEU A 241 7.10 -24.76 -3.12
C LEU A 241 7.98 -25.23 -4.29
N SER A 242 9.14 -24.60 -4.51
CA SER A 242 10.04 -24.97 -5.60
C SER A 242 10.66 -26.36 -5.38
N PRO A 243 10.78 -27.19 -6.43
CA PRO A 243 11.53 -28.45 -6.35
C PRO A 243 13.04 -28.25 -6.26
N THR A 244 13.55 -27.04 -6.48
CA THR A 244 14.96 -26.70 -6.36
C THR A 244 15.25 -26.20 -4.94
N PRO A 245 15.93 -26.97 -4.07
CA PRO A 245 16.07 -26.63 -2.65
C PRO A 245 16.73 -25.28 -2.39
N ALA A 246 17.76 -24.90 -3.16
CA ALA A 246 18.44 -23.62 -3.01
C ALA A 246 17.50 -22.43 -3.35
N PHE A 247 16.61 -22.61 -4.31
CA PHE A 247 15.63 -21.59 -4.67
C PHE A 247 14.47 -21.56 -3.64
N ALA A 248 14.03 -22.72 -3.16
CA ALA A 248 13.01 -22.80 -2.11
C ALA A 248 13.44 -22.16 -0.78
N ALA A 249 14.74 -22.15 -0.50
CA ALA A 249 15.33 -21.51 0.68
C ALA A 249 15.73 -20.03 0.44
N SER A 250 15.54 -19.51 -0.76
CA SER A 250 15.86 -18.09 -1.05
C SER A 250 14.73 -17.18 -0.56
N HIS A 251 15.12 -15.98 -0.15
CA HIS A 251 14.21 -14.89 0.19
C HIS A 251 14.34 -13.83 -0.90
N PHE A 252 13.22 -13.29 -1.34
CA PHE A 252 13.22 -12.24 -2.35
C PHE A 252 12.07 -11.28 -2.08
N ASP A 253 12.40 -10.13 -1.53
CA ASP A 253 11.47 -9.03 -1.38
C ASP A 253 11.47 -8.18 -2.65
N SER A 254 10.33 -8.10 -3.32
CA SER A 254 10.18 -7.35 -4.57
C SER A 254 10.27 -5.83 -4.37
N GLN A 255 10.16 -5.34 -3.16
CA GLN A 255 10.24 -3.93 -2.78
C GLN A 255 11.58 -3.56 -2.14
N ALA A 256 12.43 -4.55 -1.87
CA ALA A 256 13.72 -4.30 -1.21
C ALA A 256 14.55 -3.24 -1.93
N GLY A 257 15.06 -2.28 -1.16
CA GLY A 257 15.90 -1.20 -1.65
C GLY A 257 15.18 -0.07 -2.37
N PHE A 258 13.86 -0.14 -2.56
CA PHE A 258 13.08 0.93 -3.17
C PHE A 258 12.56 1.93 -2.13
N ASN A 259 12.33 3.16 -2.57
CA ASN A 259 11.67 4.21 -1.82
C ASN A 259 10.27 4.47 -2.36
N VAL A 260 9.51 5.25 -1.62
CA VAL A 260 8.21 5.82 -1.97
C VAL A 260 8.11 7.24 -1.41
N HIS A 261 7.16 8.04 -1.87
CA HIS A 261 6.79 9.31 -1.24
C HIS A 261 5.57 9.11 -0.35
N THR A 262 5.73 9.37 0.95
CA THR A 262 4.72 9.06 1.96
C THR A 262 4.21 10.32 2.65
N ILE A 263 2.88 10.44 2.73
CA ILE A 263 2.17 11.43 3.55
C ILE A 263 1.69 10.69 4.81
N VAL A 264 2.05 11.18 5.98
CA VAL A 264 1.59 10.63 7.26
C VAL A 264 0.83 11.68 8.05
N LEU A 265 -0.33 11.30 8.59
CA LEU A 265 -1.23 12.17 9.31
C LEU A 265 -1.72 11.51 10.60
N GLU A 266 -1.46 12.11 11.76
CA GLU A 266 -2.14 11.80 13.02
C GLU A 266 -3.35 12.69 13.21
N ILE A 267 -4.51 12.09 13.29
CA ILE A 267 -5.81 12.76 13.47
C ILE A 267 -6.25 12.56 14.92
N PRO A 268 -6.38 13.61 15.75
CA PRO A 268 -6.91 13.45 17.09
C PRO A 268 -8.33 12.91 17.04
N LEU A 269 -8.65 11.86 17.81
CA LEU A 269 -9.95 11.19 17.74
C LEU A 269 -11.12 12.15 18.00
N SER A 270 -10.91 13.20 18.79
CA SER A 270 -11.91 14.27 19.02
C SER A 270 -12.29 15.01 17.73
N ALA A 271 -11.40 15.08 16.73
CA ALA A 271 -11.68 15.73 15.44
C ALA A 271 -12.61 14.91 14.54
N ILE A 272 -12.80 13.63 14.83
CA ILE A 272 -13.60 12.70 14.01
C ILE A 272 -14.75 12.02 14.79
N GLY A 273 -15.10 12.55 15.98
CA GLY A 273 -16.27 12.10 16.74
C GLY A 273 -15.95 11.21 17.93
N GLY A 274 -14.67 11.08 18.32
CA GLY A 274 -14.24 10.31 19.50
C GLY A 274 -13.86 8.86 19.19
N ASP A 275 -13.59 8.10 20.24
CA ASP A 275 -13.04 6.75 20.15
C ASP A 275 -14.08 5.62 20.21
N GLN A 276 -15.34 5.88 20.56
CA GLN A 276 -16.38 4.86 20.68
C GLN A 276 -17.03 4.53 19.32
N GLN A 277 -16.21 4.22 18.33
CA GLN A 277 -16.65 3.93 16.96
C GLN A 277 -15.58 3.20 16.14
N ILE A 278 -16.01 2.67 14.99
CA ILE A 278 -15.13 2.19 13.94
C ILE A 278 -14.99 3.30 12.91
N ALA A 279 -13.75 3.60 12.50
CA ALA A 279 -13.45 4.44 11.33
C ALA A 279 -13.08 3.56 10.13
N GLY A 280 -13.36 4.06 8.93
CA GLY A 280 -12.88 3.49 7.68
C GLY A 280 -11.97 4.48 6.98
N VAL A 281 -10.80 4.04 6.49
CA VAL A 281 -9.81 4.89 5.84
C VAL A 281 -9.53 4.40 4.42
N TYR A 282 -9.48 5.32 3.48
CA TYR A 282 -8.99 5.09 2.12
C TYR A 282 -8.32 6.35 1.59
N ALA A 283 -7.56 6.23 0.53
CA ALA A 283 -6.91 7.36 -0.12
C ALA A 283 -7.26 7.44 -1.60
N THR A 284 -7.18 8.65 -2.14
CA THR A 284 -7.34 8.91 -3.58
C THR A 284 -6.30 9.89 -4.08
N THR A 285 -5.98 9.76 -5.35
CA THR A 285 -5.21 10.74 -6.10
C THR A 285 -6.04 11.26 -7.26
N SER A 286 -5.92 12.55 -7.56
CA SER A 286 -6.71 13.20 -8.59
C SER A 286 -5.85 14.11 -9.43
N ARG A 287 -6.17 14.18 -10.74
CA ARG A 287 -5.56 15.12 -11.68
C ARG A 287 -6.60 16.07 -12.28
N GLN A 288 -6.16 17.23 -12.73
CA GLN A 288 -7.06 18.10 -13.51
C GLN A 288 -7.46 17.40 -14.82
N ARG A 289 -8.71 17.63 -15.22
CA ARG A 289 -9.35 16.93 -16.35
C ARG A 289 -8.63 17.13 -17.68
N VAL A 290 -7.99 18.25 -17.88
CA VAL A 290 -7.35 18.62 -19.13
C VAL A 290 -5.87 18.88 -18.90
N ASN A 291 -5.03 18.24 -19.71
CA ASN A 291 -3.60 18.51 -19.79
C ASN A 291 -3.25 18.80 -21.25
N VAL A 292 -2.80 20.00 -21.55
CA VAL A 292 -2.39 20.42 -22.89
C VAL A 292 -0.89 20.57 -22.94
N MET A 293 -0.26 19.91 -23.91
CA MET A 293 1.18 19.95 -24.15
C MET A 293 1.49 20.91 -25.32
N PRO A 294 1.78 22.18 -25.04
CA PRO A 294 2.15 23.14 -26.10
C PRO A 294 3.60 22.90 -26.56
N ASN A 295 3.91 23.24 -27.81
CA ASN A 295 5.19 22.92 -28.43
C ASN A 295 6.44 23.54 -27.76
N ASN A 296 6.33 24.68 -27.10
CA ASN A 296 7.48 25.48 -26.66
C ASN A 296 7.37 25.98 -25.22
N ARG A 297 6.53 25.43 -24.39
CA ARG A 297 6.35 25.85 -22.98
C ARG A 297 5.84 24.69 -22.16
N ALA A 298 5.86 24.85 -20.84
CA ALA A 298 5.37 23.87 -19.90
C ALA A 298 3.92 23.44 -20.19
N PRO A 299 3.54 22.20 -19.85
CA PRO A 299 2.14 21.75 -19.90
C PRO A 299 1.21 22.69 -19.14
N VAL A 300 -0.01 22.85 -19.65
CA VAL A 300 -1.07 23.63 -19.01
C VAL A 300 -2.18 22.67 -18.59
N THR A 301 -2.43 22.61 -17.30
CA THR A 301 -3.54 21.85 -16.74
C THR A 301 -4.75 22.72 -16.48
N ASN A 302 -5.96 22.20 -16.64
CA ASN A 302 -7.19 22.96 -16.44
C ASN A 302 -8.39 22.04 -16.12
N GLY A 303 -9.44 22.64 -15.62
CA GLY A 303 -10.71 21.97 -15.29
C GLY A 303 -10.73 21.39 -13.89
N ASP A 304 -11.83 20.73 -13.56
CA ASP A 304 -12.01 20.07 -12.27
C ASP A 304 -11.04 18.91 -12.09
N PHE A 305 -10.68 18.64 -10.84
CA PHE A 305 -9.94 17.44 -10.50
C PHE A 305 -10.84 16.21 -10.66
N VAL A 306 -10.32 15.18 -11.28
CA VAL A 306 -10.93 13.88 -11.45
C VAL A 306 -10.05 12.80 -10.80
N GLN A 307 -10.66 11.90 -10.06
CA GLN A 307 -9.97 10.78 -9.43
C GLN A 307 -9.33 9.88 -10.48
N VAL A 308 -8.06 9.55 -10.30
CA VAL A 308 -7.27 8.66 -11.17
C VAL A 308 -6.72 7.46 -10.45
N GLY A 309 -6.52 7.55 -9.13
CA GLY A 309 -6.06 6.46 -8.26
C GLY A 309 -6.90 6.37 -7.00
N ARG A 310 -7.06 5.16 -6.46
CA ARG A 310 -7.73 4.86 -5.20
C ARG A 310 -7.14 3.61 -4.58
N GLN A 311 -7.02 3.64 -3.25
CA GLN A 311 -6.67 2.47 -2.47
C GLN A 311 -7.36 2.51 -1.10
N GLY A 312 -7.92 1.39 -0.70
CA GLY A 312 -8.41 1.11 0.65
C GLY A 312 -7.60 -0.02 1.29
N ASN A 313 -8.19 -1.20 1.38
CA ASN A 313 -7.50 -2.38 1.89
C ASN A 313 -6.33 -2.80 0.98
N PRO A 314 -5.23 -3.32 1.56
CA PRO A 314 -4.15 -3.88 0.77
C PRO A 314 -4.65 -5.05 -0.10
N LEU A 315 -4.04 -5.24 -1.25
CA LEU A 315 -4.26 -6.37 -2.17
C LEU A 315 -5.65 -6.45 -2.81
N PHE A 316 -6.62 -5.56 -2.49
CA PHE A 316 -7.96 -5.71 -3.05
C PHE A 316 -8.01 -5.47 -4.56
N CYS A 317 -7.60 -4.29 -5.04
CA CYS A 317 -7.53 -4.02 -6.48
C CYS A 317 -6.54 -4.94 -7.16
N GLU A 318 -5.43 -5.17 -6.53
CA GLU A 318 -4.30 -5.92 -7.04
C GLU A 318 -4.60 -7.39 -7.27
N ALA A 319 -5.01 -8.11 -6.23
CA ALA A 319 -5.09 -9.57 -6.24
C ALA A 319 -6.51 -10.11 -6.41
N LEU A 320 -7.55 -9.29 -6.18
CA LEU A 320 -8.94 -9.76 -6.24
C LEU A 320 -9.71 -9.17 -7.42
N VAL A 321 -9.56 -7.88 -7.74
CA VAL A 321 -10.30 -7.24 -8.84
C VAL A 321 -9.75 -7.69 -10.19
N ALA A 322 -10.64 -8.14 -11.08
CA ALA A 322 -10.23 -8.57 -12.42
C ALA A 322 -9.72 -7.40 -13.26
N ILE A 323 -8.75 -7.67 -14.15
CA ILE A 323 -8.05 -6.66 -14.97
C ILE A 323 -8.99 -5.70 -15.72
N LYS A 324 -10.13 -6.20 -16.20
CA LYS A 324 -11.12 -5.39 -16.92
C LYS A 324 -11.75 -4.28 -16.09
N ASP A 325 -11.75 -4.41 -14.76
CA ASP A 325 -12.41 -3.50 -13.83
C ASP A 325 -11.44 -2.71 -12.95
N LYS A 326 -10.12 -2.95 -13.03
CA LYS A 326 -9.09 -2.27 -12.22
C LYS A 326 -9.04 -0.76 -12.47
N ASP A 327 -9.07 -0.34 -13.73
CA ASP A 327 -9.13 1.09 -14.06
C ASP A 327 -10.46 1.74 -13.65
N LEU A 328 -11.57 0.98 -13.67
CA LEU A 328 -12.85 1.45 -13.15
C LEU A 328 -12.80 1.60 -11.63
N TYR A 329 -12.16 0.66 -10.92
CA TYR A 329 -11.95 0.73 -9.48
C TYR A 329 -11.22 2.02 -9.09
N ASN A 330 -10.10 2.34 -9.73
CA ASN A 330 -9.31 3.55 -9.47
C ASN A 330 -10.10 4.85 -9.68
N ARG A 331 -11.10 4.85 -10.55
CA ARG A 331 -11.92 6.03 -10.88
C ARG A 331 -13.29 6.07 -10.22
N SER A 332 -13.62 5.09 -9.40
CA SER A 332 -14.91 5.02 -8.69
C SER A 332 -14.75 5.24 -7.19
N ALA A 333 -15.79 5.76 -6.55
CA ALA A 333 -15.83 5.94 -5.10
C ALA A 333 -16.26 4.65 -4.38
N PRO A 334 -15.85 4.42 -3.12
CA PRO A 334 -16.25 3.24 -2.35
C PRO A 334 -17.77 3.07 -2.18
N THR A 335 -18.53 4.13 -2.35
CA THR A 335 -20.02 4.08 -2.37
C THR A 335 -20.58 3.14 -3.44
N THR A 336 -19.80 2.80 -4.45
CA THR A 336 -20.23 1.93 -5.56
C THR A 336 -19.74 0.49 -5.41
N ASP A 337 -18.90 0.19 -4.42
CA ASP A 337 -18.19 -1.09 -4.30
C ASP A 337 -19.12 -2.28 -4.13
N ALA A 338 -20.16 -2.13 -3.32
CA ALA A 338 -21.17 -3.19 -3.14
C ALA A 338 -21.82 -3.61 -4.46
N LYS A 339 -21.96 -2.69 -5.41
CA LYS A 339 -22.55 -2.96 -6.73
C LYS A 339 -21.54 -3.45 -7.74
N LEU A 340 -20.34 -2.88 -7.75
CA LEU A 340 -19.35 -3.08 -8.83
C LEU A 340 -18.34 -4.19 -8.50
N PHE A 341 -17.92 -4.30 -7.23
CA PHE A 341 -16.74 -5.09 -6.87
C PHE A 341 -17.00 -6.18 -5.82
N ALA A 342 -18.17 -6.23 -5.17
CA ALA A 342 -18.45 -7.22 -4.14
C ALA A 342 -18.30 -8.68 -4.62
N GLN A 343 -18.52 -8.94 -5.90
CA GLN A 343 -18.33 -10.26 -6.50
C GLN A 343 -16.90 -10.76 -6.35
N TYR A 344 -15.89 -9.86 -6.41
CA TYR A 344 -14.48 -10.22 -6.31
C TYR A 344 -14.08 -10.63 -4.89
N ALA A 345 -14.74 -10.11 -3.87
CA ALA A 345 -14.58 -10.56 -2.50
C ALA A 345 -15.42 -11.79 -2.19
N SER A 346 -16.67 -11.89 -2.72
CA SER A 346 -17.56 -13.01 -2.42
C SER A 346 -17.18 -14.31 -3.14
N SER A 347 -16.47 -14.20 -4.25
CA SER A 347 -16.00 -15.35 -5.05
C SER A 347 -14.61 -15.03 -5.60
N PRO A 348 -13.59 -14.97 -4.74
CA PRO A 348 -12.24 -14.57 -5.15
C PRO A 348 -11.62 -15.59 -6.10
N GLU A 349 -11.26 -15.13 -7.31
CA GLU A 349 -10.58 -15.97 -8.30
C GLU A 349 -9.26 -16.50 -7.72
N LEU A 350 -8.52 -15.67 -6.96
CA LEU A 350 -7.29 -16.09 -6.28
C LEU A 350 -7.52 -17.32 -5.39
N GLY A 351 -8.62 -17.39 -4.64
CA GLY A 351 -8.96 -18.56 -3.83
C GLY A 351 -9.17 -19.82 -4.68
N ALA A 352 -9.83 -19.70 -5.84
CA ALA A 352 -10.00 -20.80 -6.77
C ALA A 352 -8.65 -21.24 -7.39
N LEU A 353 -7.78 -20.31 -7.74
CA LEU A 353 -6.43 -20.57 -8.27
C LEU A 353 -5.54 -21.25 -7.22
N ILE A 354 -5.52 -20.74 -5.99
CA ILE A 354 -4.79 -21.38 -4.88
C ILE A 354 -5.28 -22.83 -4.68
N ASN A 355 -6.60 -23.05 -4.64
CA ASN A 355 -7.14 -24.39 -4.51
C ASN A 355 -6.71 -25.31 -5.66
N ALA A 356 -6.76 -24.82 -6.89
CA ALA A 356 -6.42 -25.62 -8.07
C ALA A 356 -4.91 -25.88 -8.21
N LEU A 357 -4.08 -24.86 -8.02
CA LEU A 357 -2.65 -24.92 -8.35
C LEU A 357 -1.77 -25.36 -7.17
N ILE A 358 -2.13 -24.99 -5.95
CA ILE A 358 -1.37 -25.31 -4.74
C ILE A 358 -1.92 -26.58 -4.07
N PHE A 359 -3.25 -26.67 -3.90
CA PHE A 359 -3.89 -27.78 -3.22
C PHE A 359 -4.43 -28.88 -4.16
N ASN A 360 -4.20 -28.78 -5.48
CA ASN A 360 -4.67 -29.75 -6.48
C ASN A 360 -6.18 -30.04 -6.37
N GLY A 361 -6.99 -29.05 -6.03
CA GLY A 361 -8.43 -29.15 -5.81
C GLY A 361 -8.85 -29.67 -4.44
N GLY A 362 -7.91 -30.03 -3.57
CA GLY A 362 -8.17 -30.65 -2.26
C GLY A 362 -8.07 -29.70 -1.06
N GLY A 363 -8.08 -28.37 -1.25
CA GLY A 363 -7.86 -27.41 -0.17
C GLY A 363 -8.95 -27.34 0.90
N GLY A 364 -10.17 -27.81 0.59
CA GLY A 364 -11.25 -27.96 1.58
C GLY A 364 -11.85 -26.66 2.10
N PHE A 365 -11.46 -25.49 1.56
CA PHE A 365 -11.98 -24.17 1.92
C PHE A 365 -12.96 -23.62 0.87
N PRO A 366 -13.89 -22.73 1.24
CA PRO A 366 -14.87 -22.17 0.31
C PRO A 366 -14.22 -21.16 -0.64
N THR A 367 -14.48 -21.30 -1.94
CA THR A 367 -14.05 -20.37 -2.99
C THR A 367 -15.16 -19.45 -3.45
N THR A 368 -16.38 -19.61 -2.91
CA THR A 368 -17.56 -18.81 -3.24
C THR A 368 -18.37 -18.51 -1.99
N ASN A 369 -19.29 -17.53 -2.06
CA ASN A 369 -20.12 -17.10 -0.95
C ASN A 369 -19.33 -16.67 0.29
N ARG A 370 -18.19 -15.99 0.06
CA ARG A 370 -17.25 -15.52 1.08
C ARG A 370 -17.75 -14.22 1.71
N THR A 371 -18.79 -14.33 2.56
CA THR A 371 -19.34 -13.17 3.27
C THR A 371 -18.37 -12.58 4.30
N ASP A 372 -17.43 -13.35 4.80
CA ASP A 372 -16.30 -12.95 5.61
C ASP A 372 -15.37 -11.99 4.85
N LEU A 373 -14.93 -12.35 3.65
CA LEU A 373 -14.09 -11.48 2.82
C LEU A 373 -14.84 -10.23 2.35
N VAL A 374 -16.15 -10.36 2.04
CA VAL A 374 -17.00 -9.17 1.77
C VAL A 374 -17.02 -8.23 2.96
N GLY A 375 -17.08 -8.74 4.19
CA GLY A 375 -17.02 -7.95 5.40
C GLY A 375 -15.72 -7.17 5.58
N ILE A 376 -14.59 -7.68 5.07
CA ILE A 376 -13.29 -7.01 5.07
C ILE A 376 -13.22 -5.96 3.97
N PHE A 377 -13.46 -6.36 2.73
CA PHE A 377 -13.14 -5.57 1.54
C PHE A 377 -14.24 -4.64 1.04
N ILE A 378 -15.51 -4.80 1.48
CA ILE A 378 -16.63 -4.03 0.93
C ILE A 378 -17.40 -3.26 2.01
N PRO A 379 -17.58 -1.94 1.90
CA PRO A 379 -16.85 -1.07 0.96
C PRO A 379 -15.35 -1.09 1.26
N ASP A 380 -14.53 -0.82 0.25
CA ASP A 380 -13.09 -0.92 0.35
C ASP A 380 -12.48 0.25 1.12
N LEU A 381 -12.42 0.04 2.42
CA LEU A 381 -11.92 0.93 3.47
C LEU A 381 -11.16 0.09 4.49
N ILE A 382 -10.00 0.51 4.92
CA ILE A 382 -9.33 -0.06 6.10
C ILE A 382 -10.15 0.31 7.33
N LYS A 383 -10.79 -0.67 7.94
CA LYS A 383 -11.63 -0.49 9.13
C LYS A 383 -10.77 -0.53 10.39
N VAL A 384 -10.91 0.46 11.26
CA VAL A 384 -10.14 0.60 12.51
C VAL A 384 -11.10 0.79 13.67
N ASP A 385 -11.06 -0.10 14.65
CA ASP A 385 -11.77 0.08 15.92
C ASP A 385 -11.00 1.07 16.80
N LEU A 386 -11.51 2.30 16.88
CA LEU A 386 -10.87 3.40 17.60
C LEU A 386 -10.93 3.24 19.12
N SER A 387 -11.74 2.34 19.66
CA SER A 387 -11.84 2.07 21.09
C SER A 387 -10.68 1.23 21.64
N THR A 388 -9.95 0.54 20.74
CA THR A 388 -8.80 -0.28 21.14
C THR A 388 -7.68 0.54 21.75
N ALA A 389 -6.76 -0.11 22.45
CA ALA A 389 -5.49 0.47 22.84
C ALA A 389 -4.68 0.89 21.58
N ALA A 390 -3.64 1.69 21.78
CA ALA A 390 -2.69 1.99 20.72
C ALA A 390 -2.11 0.70 20.14
N ALA A 391 -1.95 0.66 18.82
CA ALA A 391 -1.40 -0.50 18.12
C ALA A 391 0.01 -0.81 18.62
N ARG A 392 0.33 -2.10 18.71
CA ARG A 392 1.70 -2.57 18.90
C ARG A 392 2.44 -2.44 17.58
N LEU A 393 3.66 -1.93 17.61
CA LEU A 393 4.39 -1.53 16.42
C LEU A 393 5.59 -2.43 16.18
N ALA A 394 5.88 -2.67 14.90
CA ALA A 394 7.15 -3.20 14.46
C ALA A 394 8.25 -2.14 14.64
N GLY A 395 9.43 -2.59 14.99
CA GLY A 395 10.58 -1.71 15.16
C GLY A 395 11.89 -2.46 15.00
N GLY A 396 11.98 -3.38 14.03
CA GLY A 396 13.21 -4.06 13.68
C GLY A 396 13.34 -5.51 14.10
N GLY A 397 12.65 -5.95 15.14
CA GLY A 397 12.72 -7.35 15.60
C GLY A 397 14.09 -7.78 16.10
N ALA A 398 14.36 -9.09 16.12
CA ALA A 398 15.55 -9.68 16.73
C ALA A 398 16.87 -9.27 16.05
N ALA A 399 16.84 -8.90 14.78
CA ALA A 399 18.02 -8.43 14.03
C ALA A 399 18.40 -6.98 14.38
N HIS A 400 17.50 -6.24 15.03
CA HIS A 400 17.65 -4.82 15.36
C HIS A 400 17.44 -4.60 16.86
N PRO A 401 18.39 -5.01 17.72
CA PRO A 401 18.21 -4.99 19.17
C PRO A 401 18.05 -3.60 19.78
N THR A 402 18.40 -2.55 19.04
CA THR A 402 18.24 -1.15 19.48
C THR A 402 16.81 -0.62 19.26
N THR A 403 16.04 -1.24 18.38
CA THR A 403 14.65 -0.87 18.05
C THR A 403 13.77 -2.12 17.94
N PRO A 404 13.71 -2.95 19.01
CA PRO A 404 12.95 -4.19 18.96
C PRO A 404 11.45 -3.91 18.80
N ASP A 405 10.74 -4.87 18.22
CA ASP A 405 9.28 -4.84 18.14
C ASP A 405 8.66 -4.63 19.52
N ASP A 406 7.49 -4.00 19.56
CA ASP A 406 6.74 -3.88 20.79
C ASP A 406 6.34 -5.25 21.33
N ALA A 407 6.35 -5.39 22.66
CA ALA A 407 5.95 -6.63 23.30
C ALA A 407 4.53 -7.03 22.88
N GLY A 408 4.41 -8.23 22.33
CA GLY A 408 3.13 -8.77 21.81
C GLY A 408 2.76 -8.29 20.40
N TYR A 409 3.63 -7.56 19.71
CA TYR A 409 3.50 -7.37 18.27
C TYR A 409 3.70 -8.71 17.55
N HIS A 410 2.88 -8.97 16.57
CA HIS A 410 3.09 -10.06 15.63
C HIS A 410 2.73 -9.61 14.21
N ARG A 411 3.57 -9.89 13.22
CA ARG A 411 3.37 -9.49 11.82
C ARG A 411 2.07 -10.05 11.22
N LEU A 412 1.63 -11.24 11.65
CA LEU A 412 0.39 -11.88 11.21
C LEU A 412 -0.85 -11.41 11.99
N GLY A 413 -0.75 -10.39 12.84
CA GLY A 413 -1.88 -9.89 13.62
C GLY A 413 -2.55 -10.99 14.44
N ILE A 414 -3.87 -11.16 14.26
CA ILE A 414 -4.65 -12.18 15.00
C ILE A 414 -4.12 -13.61 14.79
N PHE A 415 -3.66 -13.94 13.59
CA PHE A 415 -3.18 -15.28 13.28
C PHE A 415 -1.85 -15.60 13.99
N GLY A 416 -1.13 -14.58 14.42
CA GLY A 416 0.05 -14.68 15.26
C GLY A 416 -0.17 -14.45 16.75
N GLY A 417 -1.41 -14.19 17.17
CA GLY A 417 -1.76 -13.95 18.57
C GLY A 417 -1.67 -12.50 19.04
N ASP A 418 -1.53 -11.53 18.13
CA ASP A 418 -1.58 -10.11 18.45
C ASP A 418 -3.03 -9.65 18.65
N VAL A 419 -3.43 -9.51 19.90
CA VAL A 419 -4.82 -9.26 20.28
C VAL A 419 -4.92 -8.04 21.18
N LEU A 420 -5.89 -7.15 20.90
CA LEU A 420 -6.23 -5.98 21.69
C LEU A 420 -7.64 -6.07 22.28
N THR A 421 -7.84 -5.44 23.42
CA THR A 421 -9.17 -5.32 24.05
C THR A 421 -9.93 -4.16 23.46
N SER A 422 -11.21 -4.37 23.10
CA SER A 422 -12.11 -3.35 22.59
C SER A 422 -13.37 -3.27 23.47
N SER A 423 -13.87 -2.06 23.70
CA SER A 423 -15.17 -1.79 24.31
C SER A 423 -16.30 -1.57 23.28
N VAL A 424 -15.93 -1.42 22.01
CA VAL A 424 -16.85 -1.27 20.87
C VAL A 424 -16.94 -2.59 20.12
N GLN A 425 -18.15 -3.01 19.78
CA GLN A 425 -18.32 -4.16 18.92
C GLN A 425 -17.88 -3.79 17.49
N ALA A 426 -16.66 -4.14 17.15
CA ALA A 426 -16.16 -4.10 15.78
C ALA A 426 -16.87 -5.15 14.92
N GLY A 427 -16.69 -5.13 13.62
CA GLY A 427 -17.20 -6.19 12.76
C GLY A 427 -16.66 -7.61 13.08
N PHE A 428 -15.73 -7.70 14.00
CA PHE A 428 -15.08 -8.93 14.47
C PHE A 428 -15.66 -9.49 15.78
N GLY A 429 -16.73 -8.90 16.34
CA GLY A 429 -17.45 -9.45 17.50
C GLY A 429 -17.23 -8.76 18.84
N GLY A 430 -16.42 -7.70 18.92
CA GLY A 430 -16.17 -6.94 20.15
C GLY A 430 -15.40 -7.70 21.23
N GLY A 431 -15.13 -7.06 22.35
CA GLY A 431 -14.36 -7.64 23.45
C GLY A 431 -12.86 -7.70 23.14
N THR A 432 -12.37 -8.81 22.63
CA THR A 432 -11.00 -8.96 22.16
C THR A 432 -10.95 -8.77 20.66
N VAL A 433 -10.23 -7.76 20.20
CA VAL A 433 -10.08 -7.41 18.79
C VAL A 433 -8.62 -7.57 18.38
N PRO A 434 -8.34 -8.24 17.26
CA PRO A 434 -6.98 -8.41 16.79
C PRO A 434 -6.33 -7.07 16.45
N GLY A 435 -5.07 -6.90 16.81
CA GLY A 435 -4.21 -5.86 16.29
C GLY A 435 -3.76 -6.19 14.86
N GLY A 436 -3.54 -5.15 14.06
CA GLY A 436 -3.13 -5.30 12.67
C GLY A 436 -4.28 -5.63 11.71
N TRP A 437 -3.94 -5.67 10.41
CA TRP A 437 -4.95 -5.88 9.38
C TRP A 437 -5.71 -7.21 9.59
N PRO A 438 -7.05 -7.24 9.41
CA PRO A 438 -7.94 -6.20 8.88
C PRO A 438 -8.53 -5.22 9.91
N ASN A 439 -8.14 -5.24 11.19
CA ASN A 439 -8.48 -4.17 12.15
C ASN A 439 -7.37 -3.10 12.16
N GLY A 440 -7.46 -2.18 11.24
CA GLY A 440 -6.37 -1.29 10.87
C GLY A 440 -5.33 -1.97 9.98
N ARG A 441 -4.30 -1.24 9.61
CA ARG A 441 -3.09 -1.73 8.97
C ARG A 441 -1.90 -0.95 9.51
N ARG A 442 -0.94 -1.65 10.11
CA ARG A 442 0.30 -1.09 10.66
C ARG A 442 1.42 -1.21 9.62
N PHE A 443 2.46 -0.41 9.75
CA PHE A 443 3.75 -0.76 9.18
C PHE A 443 4.22 -2.08 9.79
N GLY A 444 4.69 -3.00 8.93
CA GLY A 444 5.11 -4.33 9.34
C GLY A 444 4.02 -5.40 9.38
N ASP A 445 2.75 -5.07 9.14
CA ASP A 445 1.73 -6.09 8.91
C ASP A 445 2.02 -6.86 7.61
N ASP A 446 2.22 -8.17 7.72
CA ASP A 446 2.41 -9.06 6.59
C ASP A 446 1.07 -9.34 5.90
N VAL A 447 0.68 -8.40 5.07
CA VAL A 447 -0.67 -8.43 4.47
C VAL A 447 -0.85 -9.56 3.46
N ILE A 448 0.23 -10.06 2.87
CA ILE A 448 0.19 -11.22 1.97
C ILE A 448 -0.18 -12.47 2.76
N ASP A 449 0.59 -12.78 3.79
CA ASP A 449 0.37 -13.96 4.63
C ASP A 449 -0.98 -13.91 5.34
N ILE A 450 -1.39 -12.72 5.83
CA ILE A 450 -2.71 -12.51 6.45
C ILE A 450 -3.83 -12.74 5.42
N ALA A 451 -3.71 -12.17 4.21
CA ALA A 451 -4.73 -12.31 3.18
C ALA A 451 -4.85 -13.76 2.68
N VAL A 452 -3.74 -14.43 2.43
CA VAL A 452 -3.74 -15.85 2.04
C VAL A 452 -4.37 -16.69 3.14
N THR A 453 -3.98 -16.47 4.41
CA THR A 453 -4.61 -17.16 5.55
C THR A 453 -6.13 -16.96 5.57
N ALA A 454 -6.60 -15.73 5.35
CA ALA A 454 -8.04 -15.46 5.30
C ALA A 454 -8.74 -16.15 4.11
N ILE A 455 -8.08 -16.20 2.94
CA ILE A 455 -8.64 -16.79 1.72
C ILE A 455 -8.76 -18.32 1.84
N VAL A 456 -7.73 -18.99 2.37
CA VAL A 456 -7.68 -20.47 2.43
C VAL A 456 -8.37 -21.07 3.65
N ASN A 457 -9.07 -20.27 4.44
CA ASN A 457 -9.87 -20.73 5.57
C ASN A 457 -11.32 -20.25 5.43
N ASP A 458 -12.22 -20.81 6.22
CA ASP A 458 -13.60 -20.33 6.32
C ASP A 458 -13.77 -19.51 7.60
N LEU A 459 -13.79 -18.19 7.49
CA LEU A 459 -13.93 -17.28 8.63
C LEU A 459 -15.38 -16.83 8.84
N ARG A 460 -16.35 -17.39 8.12
CA ARG A 460 -17.77 -17.03 8.24
C ARG A 460 -18.34 -17.43 9.59
N PRO A 461 -19.16 -16.59 10.23
CA PRO A 461 -19.86 -16.96 11.45
C PRO A 461 -20.67 -18.26 11.26
N GLY A 462 -20.53 -19.20 12.19
CA GLY A 462 -21.22 -20.50 12.15
C GLY A 462 -20.53 -21.58 11.29
N SER A 463 -19.54 -21.23 10.48
CA SER A 463 -18.74 -22.18 9.70
C SER A 463 -17.23 -22.02 9.96
N PHE A 464 -16.88 -21.24 10.97
CA PHE A 464 -15.47 -20.87 11.24
C PHE A 464 -14.57 -22.08 11.31
N SER A 465 -13.55 -22.09 10.46
CA SER A 465 -12.51 -23.12 10.40
C SER A 465 -11.19 -22.44 10.03
N LEU A 466 -10.23 -22.50 10.94
CA LEU A 466 -8.86 -22.05 10.74
C LEU A 466 -7.94 -23.27 10.81
N THR A 467 -7.60 -23.83 9.67
CA THR A 467 -6.82 -25.07 9.55
C THR A 467 -5.41 -24.86 9.00
N PHE A 468 -5.16 -23.69 8.43
CA PHE A 468 -3.89 -23.34 7.81
C PHE A 468 -3.55 -21.86 8.09
N VAL A 469 -2.35 -21.60 8.53
CA VAL A 469 -1.79 -20.24 8.65
C VAL A 469 -0.66 -20.12 7.63
N ALA A 470 -0.79 -19.16 6.74
CA ALA A 470 0.19 -18.89 5.69
C ALA A 470 1.37 -18.08 6.27
N ASP A 471 2.22 -18.73 7.05
CA ASP A 471 3.36 -18.10 7.70
C ASP A 471 4.60 -18.23 6.80
N GLY A 472 5.01 -17.14 6.16
CA GLY A 472 6.11 -17.09 5.19
C GLY A 472 5.77 -17.79 3.88
N ILE A 473 4.51 -17.74 3.44
CA ILE A 473 4.07 -18.43 2.22
C ILE A 473 4.75 -17.90 0.95
N ASP A 474 5.07 -16.63 0.92
CA ASP A 474 5.78 -15.96 -0.17
C ASP A 474 7.31 -15.92 0.01
N SER A 475 7.85 -16.54 1.07
CA SER A 475 9.26 -16.54 1.48
C SER A 475 9.78 -15.27 2.16
N VAL A 476 8.95 -14.25 2.33
CA VAL A 476 9.31 -12.97 2.97
C VAL A 476 8.52 -12.82 4.27
N SER A 477 9.20 -12.49 5.35
CA SER A 477 8.58 -12.39 6.68
C SER A 477 8.91 -11.09 7.39
N LYS A 478 9.64 -10.20 6.75
CA LYS A 478 10.02 -8.89 7.27
C LYS A 478 10.48 -7.97 6.15
N ASN A 479 10.32 -6.68 6.39
CA ASN A 479 10.88 -5.64 5.56
C ASN A 479 12.43 -5.61 5.63
N ASP A 480 13.09 -5.12 4.60
CA ASP A 480 14.54 -4.92 4.56
C ASP A 480 15.00 -3.68 5.32
N ALA A 481 14.08 -2.75 5.66
CA ALA A 481 14.34 -1.60 6.49
C ALA A 481 13.67 -1.69 7.87
N VAL A 482 14.20 -0.95 8.84
CA VAL A 482 13.66 -0.85 10.19
C VAL A 482 12.70 0.33 10.27
N TYR A 483 11.46 0.07 10.69
CA TYR A 483 10.45 1.11 10.90
C TYR A 483 10.75 1.97 12.13
N ASN A 484 10.29 3.23 12.11
CA ASN A 484 10.20 4.04 13.32
C ASN A 484 9.02 3.60 14.18
N LYS A 485 9.20 3.52 15.51
CA LYS A 485 8.07 3.33 16.45
C LYS A 485 7.46 4.65 16.92
N VAL A 486 7.91 5.74 16.36
CA VAL A 486 7.41 7.10 16.57
C VAL A 486 7.03 7.71 15.24
N PHE A 487 6.18 8.74 15.28
CA PHE A 487 5.80 9.47 14.07
C PHE A 487 7.04 9.95 13.30
N PRO A 488 7.15 9.72 11.97
CA PRO A 488 6.12 9.33 11.01
C PRO A 488 5.97 7.81 10.80
N TYR A 489 6.52 6.94 11.62
CA TYR A 489 6.44 5.50 11.65
C TYR A 489 7.16 4.77 10.50
N ALA A 490 7.13 5.27 9.29
CA ALA A 490 7.86 4.72 8.14
C ALA A 490 9.37 4.78 8.34
N GLY A 491 10.12 3.87 7.75
CA GLY A 491 11.58 3.81 7.83
C GLY A 491 12.29 4.96 7.13
N THR A 492 13.59 5.08 7.35
CA THR A 492 14.45 6.07 6.71
C THR A 492 14.61 5.74 5.23
N PRO A 493 14.56 6.70 4.31
CA PRO A 493 14.71 6.41 2.88
C PRO A 493 16.12 5.90 2.54
N PHE A 494 16.21 4.89 1.69
CA PHE A 494 17.48 4.40 1.15
C PHE A 494 18.20 5.47 0.35
N ASN A 495 19.53 5.43 0.33
CA ASN A 495 20.34 6.29 -0.52
C ASN A 495 20.83 5.56 -1.78
N GLY A 496 21.01 6.31 -2.86
CA GLY A 496 21.41 5.74 -4.15
C GLY A 496 22.82 5.16 -4.22
N ARG A 497 23.65 5.33 -3.17
CA ARG A 497 25.03 4.86 -3.13
C ARG A 497 25.18 3.47 -2.50
N ASN A 498 24.26 3.09 -1.63
CA ASN A 498 24.38 1.89 -0.79
C ASN A 498 23.11 1.02 -0.76
N HIS A 499 22.05 1.34 -1.51
CA HIS A 499 20.88 0.47 -1.59
C HIS A 499 21.20 -0.80 -2.38
N THR A 500 20.45 -1.85 -2.11
CA THR A 500 20.50 -3.10 -2.87
C THR A 500 19.09 -3.62 -3.09
N HIS A 501 18.84 -4.19 -4.25
CA HIS A 501 17.63 -4.96 -4.53
C HIS A 501 17.96 -6.45 -4.38
N GLN A 502 17.18 -7.18 -3.57
CA GLN A 502 17.45 -8.60 -3.26
C GLN A 502 16.23 -9.47 -3.60
#